data_f4bb832c75e580bbf4796196b756543d
#
_entry.id   f4bb832c75e580bbf4796196b756543d
#
_cell.length_a   1.000
_cell.length_b   1.000
_cell.length_c   1.000
_cell.angle_alpha   90.00
_cell.angle_beta   90.00
_cell.angle_gamma   90.00
#
_symmetry.space_group_name_H-M   'P 1'
#
loop_
_entity.id
_entity.type
_entity.pdbx_description
1 polymer ?
#
loop_
_entity_poly.entity_id
_entity_poly.type
_entity_poly.pdbx_seq_one_letter_code
_entity_poly.pdbx_strand_id
1 'polypeptide(L)'
;MNRKTPVKRTRVKQRRLSADDRRNEFVTRATELFAEEGFGGGTRALARKLGVTQPLLYRYFPSKDDLIKEVYRKVYLGPLETGWDKLLSDRSRPLRARLQEFYQAYTDAIFTRKWLRIYLYSGLKGLDINRWYVGMVKDKILTRIIRECRHEAGLAVSKPSAAELELAWVFHGGIFYYGVRKYIYDAPVLEDKAQMISDALDIFLAGFERIAENAADRRRAPVKVAG
;
A
#
# COMPACT_ATOMS: atom_id res chain seq x y z
N MET A 1 -68.33 -13.19 -14.80
CA MET A 1 -67.31 -12.97 -15.82
C MET A 1 -66.38 -11.83 -15.37
N ASN A 2 -65.23 -12.17 -14.81
CA ASN A 2 -64.29 -11.20 -14.18
C ASN A 2 -63.08 -11.06 -15.13
N ARG A 3 -63.01 -9.98 -15.88
CA ARG A 3 -61.87 -9.67 -16.79
C ARG A 3 -60.73 -9.10 -15.95
N LYS A 4 -59.67 -9.87 -15.75
CA LYS A 4 -58.41 -9.38 -15.18
C LYS A 4 -57.65 -8.51 -16.24
N THR A 5 -57.48 -7.24 -15.93
CA THR A 5 -56.68 -6.29 -16.74
C THR A 5 -55.22 -6.64 -16.58
N PRO A 6 -54.40 -6.73 -17.64
CA PRO A 6 -53.00 -7.04 -17.53
C PRO A 6 -52.22 -5.81 -17.02
N VAL A 7 -51.48 -5.98 -15.93
CA VAL A 7 -50.54 -4.97 -15.39
C VAL A 7 -49.34 -4.84 -16.32
N LYS A 8 -49.22 -3.70 -16.99
CA LYS A 8 -48.03 -3.34 -17.78
C LYS A 8 -46.81 -3.24 -16.87
N ARG A 9 -45.88 -4.22 -16.96
CA ARG A 9 -44.56 -4.11 -16.37
C ARG A 9 -43.78 -3.01 -17.08
N THR A 10 -43.59 -1.87 -16.42
CA THR A 10 -42.72 -0.77 -16.88
C THR A 10 -41.30 -1.27 -16.87
N ARG A 11 -40.72 -1.47 -18.04
CA ARG A 11 -39.30 -1.81 -18.21
C ARG A 11 -38.51 -0.58 -17.85
N VAL A 12 -37.91 -0.53 -16.63
CA VAL A 12 -36.97 0.50 -16.23
C VAL A 12 -35.82 0.52 -17.24
N LYS A 13 -35.73 1.57 -18.04
CA LYS A 13 -34.60 1.78 -18.98
C LYS A 13 -33.32 1.87 -18.15
N GLN A 14 -32.53 0.78 -18.13
CA GLN A 14 -31.20 0.81 -17.55
C GLN A 14 -30.40 1.93 -18.23
N ARG A 15 -30.06 2.96 -17.48
CA ARG A 15 -29.29 4.12 -17.94
C ARG A 15 -27.98 3.61 -18.52
N ARG A 16 -27.71 3.88 -19.79
CA ARG A 16 -26.48 3.50 -20.46
C ARG A 16 -25.33 4.18 -19.74
N LEU A 17 -24.44 3.41 -19.11
CA LEU A 17 -23.25 3.92 -18.46
C LEU A 17 -22.38 4.68 -19.46
N SER A 18 -21.75 5.77 -19.03
CA SER A 18 -20.73 6.46 -19.83
C SER A 18 -19.54 5.51 -20.11
N ALA A 19 -18.68 5.87 -21.04
CA ALA A 19 -17.48 5.07 -21.33
C ALA A 19 -16.56 4.99 -20.08
N ASP A 20 -16.44 6.09 -19.36
CA ASP A 20 -15.62 6.17 -18.13
C ASP A 20 -16.24 5.38 -16.98
N ASP A 21 -17.56 5.46 -16.78
CA ASP A 21 -18.26 4.64 -15.79
C ASP A 21 -18.08 3.15 -16.07
N ARG A 22 -18.16 2.76 -17.34
CA ARG A 22 -17.96 1.38 -17.75
C ARG A 22 -16.52 0.92 -17.54
N ARG A 23 -15.55 1.78 -17.83
CA ARG A 23 -14.13 1.50 -17.57
C ARG A 23 -13.88 1.31 -16.07
N ASN A 24 -14.43 2.19 -15.24
CA ASN A 24 -14.34 2.11 -13.79
C ASN A 24 -15.01 0.85 -13.23
N GLU A 25 -16.16 0.44 -13.77
CA GLU A 25 -16.82 -0.83 -13.42
C GLU A 25 -15.89 -2.02 -13.70
N PHE A 26 -15.24 -2.07 -14.86
CA PHE A 26 -14.30 -3.14 -15.19
C PHE A 26 -13.11 -3.18 -14.23
N VAL A 27 -12.53 -2.03 -13.91
CA VAL A 27 -11.44 -1.94 -12.94
C VAL A 27 -11.88 -2.45 -11.56
N THR A 28 -13.08 -2.06 -11.12
CA THR A 28 -13.64 -2.50 -9.82
C THR A 28 -13.80 -4.02 -9.77
N ARG A 29 -14.46 -4.60 -10.79
CA ARG A 29 -14.69 -6.06 -10.87
C ARG A 29 -13.37 -6.83 -11.03
N ALA A 30 -12.42 -6.31 -11.82
CA ALA A 30 -11.10 -6.89 -11.94
C ALA A 30 -10.32 -6.84 -10.62
N THR A 31 -10.46 -5.77 -9.84
CA THR A 31 -9.86 -5.66 -8.50
C THR A 31 -10.36 -6.77 -7.59
N GLU A 32 -11.64 -7.04 -7.58
CA GLU A 32 -12.25 -8.13 -6.78
C GLU A 32 -11.72 -9.49 -7.24
N LEU A 33 -11.76 -9.74 -8.54
CA LEU A 33 -11.28 -10.99 -9.10
C LEU A 33 -9.79 -11.24 -8.81
N PHE A 34 -8.94 -10.23 -8.97
CA PHE A 34 -7.52 -10.37 -8.70
C PHE A 34 -7.21 -10.53 -7.21
N ALA A 35 -8.02 -9.95 -6.33
CA ALA A 35 -7.92 -10.17 -4.90
C ALA A 35 -8.31 -11.61 -4.52
N GLU A 36 -9.27 -12.23 -5.20
CA GLU A 36 -9.74 -13.57 -4.90
C GLU A 36 -8.88 -14.67 -5.52
N GLU A 37 -8.51 -14.51 -6.78
CA GLU A 37 -7.88 -15.57 -7.58
C GLU A 37 -6.43 -15.26 -8.01
N GLY A 38 -5.94 -14.05 -7.72
CA GLY A 38 -4.66 -13.56 -8.24
C GLY A 38 -4.71 -13.23 -9.73
N PHE A 39 -3.53 -13.07 -10.34
CA PHE A 39 -3.37 -12.62 -11.73
C PHE A 39 -3.28 -13.77 -12.73
N GLY A 40 -3.75 -14.96 -12.37
CA GLY A 40 -3.74 -16.15 -13.24
C GLY A 40 -4.68 -16.03 -14.43
N GLY A 41 -4.55 -16.96 -15.39
CA GLY A 41 -5.44 -17.09 -16.57
C GLY A 41 -5.16 -16.09 -17.69
N GLY A 42 -5.60 -16.47 -18.90
CA GLY A 42 -5.52 -15.62 -20.10
C GLY A 42 -6.66 -14.60 -20.18
N THR A 43 -6.54 -13.63 -21.10
CA THR A 43 -7.50 -12.53 -21.30
C THR A 43 -8.93 -13.00 -21.60
N ARG A 44 -9.06 -14.15 -22.29
CA ARG A 44 -10.38 -14.74 -22.57
C ARG A 44 -11.07 -15.25 -21.28
N ALA A 45 -10.30 -15.90 -20.40
CA ALA A 45 -10.80 -16.34 -19.09
C ALA A 45 -11.19 -15.16 -18.23
N LEU A 46 -10.36 -14.11 -18.21
CA LEU A 46 -10.62 -12.85 -17.51
C LEU A 46 -11.92 -12.19 -18.01
N ALA A 47 -12.09 -12.01 -19.32
CA ALA A 47 -13.30 -11.44 -19.91
C ALA A 47 -14.56 -12.22 -19.51
N ARG A 48 -14.50 -13.56 -19.58
CA ARG A 48 -15.60 -14.44 -19.15
C ARG A 48 -15.96 -14.24 -17.67
N LYS A 49 -14.96 -14.14 -16.79
CA LYS A 49 -15.17 -13.91 -15.34
C LYS A 49 -15.74 -12.53 -15.07
N LEU A 50 -15.33 -11.53 -15.84
CA LEU A 50 -15.90 -10.19 -15.79
C LEU A 50 -17.31 -10.11 -16.41
N GLY A 51 -17.83 -11.19 -17.01
CA GLY A 51 -19.14 -11.24 -17.66
C GLY A 51 -19.22 -10.40 -18.92
N VAL A 52 -18.11 -10.28 -19.67
CA VAL A 52 -18.03 -9.50 -20.91
C VAL A 52 -17.35 -10.30 -22.02
N THR A 53 -17.49 -9.85 -23.26
CA THR A 53 -16.75 -10.42 -24.38
C THR A 53 -15.30 -9.93 -24.39
N GLN A 54 -14.37 -10.75 -24.85
CA GLN A 54 -12.96 -10.36 -24.95
C GLN A 54 -12.75 -9.11 -25.83
N PRO A 55 -13.40 -8.96 -27.01
CA PRO A 55 -13.31 -7.72 -27.79
C PRO A 55 -13.78 -6.47 -27.04
N LEU A 56 -14.83 -6.60 -26.20
CA LEU A 56 -15.30 -5.50 -25.40
C LEU A 56 -14.27 -5.09 -24.35
N LEU A 57 -13.62 -6.06 -23.69
CA LEU A 57 -12.56 -5.78 -22.72
C LEU A 57 -11.37 -5.06 -23.38
N TYR A 58 -10.92 -5.55 -24.55
CA TYR A 58 -9.81 -4.92 -25.31
C TYR A 58 -10.12 -3.50 -25.81
N ARG A 59 -11.38 -3.17 -26.01
CA ARG A 59 -11.78 -1.80 -26.37
C ARG A 59 -11.44 -0.78 -25.28
N TYR A 60 -11.44 -1.20 -23.99
CA TYR A 60 -11.12 -0.35 -22.85
C TYR A 60 -9.69 -0.52 -22.35
N PHE A 61 -9.12 -1.71 -22.50
CA PHE A 61 -7.77 -2.06 -22.05
C PHE A 61 -7.07 -2.85 -23.14
N PRO A 62 -6.11 -2.23 -23.86
CA PRO A 62 -5.42 -2.86 -24.99
C PRO A 62 -4.73 -4.17 -24.63
N SER A 63 -4.33 -4.34 -23.36
CA SER A 63 -3.74 -5.56 -22.84
C SER A 63 -4.26 -5.89 -21.45
N LYS A 64 -3.99 -7.09 -20.96
CA LYS A 64 -4.23 -7.48 -19.57
C LYS A 64 -3.39 -6.62 -18.61
N ASP A 65 -2.17 -6.27 -19.00
CA ASP A 65 -1.27 -5.47 -18.20
C ASP A 65 -1.78 -4.04 -18.02
N ASP A 66 -2.47 -3.47 -19.03
CA ASP A 66 -3.10 -2.16 -18.91
C ASP A 66 -4.25 -2.19 -17.89
N LEU A 67 -5.05 -3.25 -17.86
CA LEU A 67 -6.06 -3.43 -16.83
C LEU A 67 -5.42 -3.61 -15.44
N ILE A 68 -4.35 -4.39 -15.33
CA ILE A 68 -3.59 -4.56 -14.08
C ILE A 68 -3.05 -3.22 -13.59
N LYS A 69 -2.48 -2.38 -14.46
CA LYS A 69 -2.00 -1.04 -14.11
C LYS A 69 -3.12 -0.15 -13.56
N GLU A 70 -4.32 -0.22 -14.13
CA GLU A 70 -5.46 0.57 -13.63
C GLU A 70 -6.00 0.06 -12.29
N VAL A 71 -6.10 -1.25 -12.12
CA VAL A 71 -6.42 -1.85 -10.81
C VAL A 71 -5.43 -1.36 -9.76
N TYR A 72 -4.19 -1.28 -10.13
CA TYR A 72 -3.11 -0.85 -9.27
C TYR A 72 -3.20 0.63 -8.90
N ARG A 73 -3.43 1.51 -9.88
CA ARG A 73 -3.67 2.93 -9.62
C ARG A 73 -4.80 3.11 -8.62
N LYS A 74 -5.89 2.39 -8.81
CA LYS A 74 -7.05 2.45 -7.92
C LYS A 74 -6.74 1.98 -6.51
N VAL A 75 -6.01 0.88 -6.36
CA VAL A 75 -5.77 0.21 -5.08
C VAL A 75 -4.64 0.85 -4.29
N TYR A 76 -3.60 1.34 -4.95
CA TYR A 76 -2.37 1.80 -4.29
C TYR A 76 -2.17 3.31 -4.35
N LEU A 77 -2.46 3.97 -5.48
CA LEU A 77 -2.22 5.41 -5.59
C LEU A 77 -3.28 6.24 -4.89
N GLY A 78 -4.56 5.85 -5.02
CA GLY A 78 -5.65 6.59 -4.38
C GLY A 78 -5.44 6.83 -2.87
N PRO A 79 -5.08 5.80 -2.07
CA PRO A 79 -4.78 5.98 -0.66
C PRO A 79 -3.50 6.78 -0.37
N LEU A 80 -2.54 6.86 -1.30
CA LEU A 80 -1.25 7.52 -1.09
C LEU A 80 -1.26 9.05 -1.29
N GLU A 81 -2.31 9.59 -1.90
CA GLU A 81 -2.47 11.05 -2.15
C GLU A 81 -2.93 11.84 -0.91
N THR A 82 -2.74 11.31 0.30
CA THR A 82 -3.39 11.77 1.54
C THR A 82 -2.63 12.84 2.33
N GLY A 83 -1.65 13.53 1.76
CA GLY A 83 -0.94 14.59 2.48
C GLY A 83 0.05 14.08 3.56
N TRP A 84 0.44 12.83 3.53
CA TRP A 84 1.36 12.22 4.51
C TRP A 84 2.73 12.91 4.57
N ASP A 85 3.23 13.43 3.45
CA ASP A 85 4.48 14.19 3.45
C ASP A 85 4.38 15.45 4.33
N LYS A 86 3.23 16.14 4.26
CA LYS A 86 2.96 17.31 5.09
C LYS A 86 2.86 16.93 6.57
N LEU A 87 2.16 15.84 6.89
CA LEU A 87 2.05 15.35 8.26
C LEU A 87 3.42 14.97 8.83
N LEU A 88 4.21 14.20 8.09
CA LEU A 88 5.53 13.75 8.55
C LEU A 88 6.52 14.89 8.72
N SER A 89 6.41 15.98 7.94
CA SER A 89 7.30 17.13 7.99
C SER A 89 6.85 18.26 8.93
N ASP A 90 5.72 18.13 9.59
CA ASP A 90 5.17 19.14 10.51
C ASP A 90 5.93 19.16 11.84
N ARG A 91 7.05 19.85 11.87
CA ARG A 91 7.94 19.97 13.06
C ARG A 91 7.38 20.82 14.18
N SER A 92 6.18 21.39 14.04
CA SER A 92 5.47 22.03 15.16
C SER A 92 4.92 21.00 16.16
N ARG A 93 4.94 19.71 15.80
CA ARG A 93 4.42 18.60 16.58
C ARG A 93 5.53 17.59 16.92
N PRO A 94 5.48 16.91 18.07
CA PRO A 94 6.46 15.87 18.42
C PRO A 94 6.54 14.79 17.36
N LEU A 95 7.76 14.34 17.01
CA LEU A 95 8.00 13.32 15.99
C LEU A 95 7.18 12.05 16.23
N ARG A 96 7.19 11.55 17.48
CA ARG A 96 6.45 10.35 17.87
C ARG A 96 4.96 10.45 17.55
N ALA A 97 4.34 11.59 17.84
CA ALA A 97 2.91 11.81 17.56
C ALA A 97 2.63 11.84 16.06
N ARG A 98 3.49 12.47 15.26
CA ARG A 98 3.38 12.49 13.79
C ARG A 98 3.49 11.08 13.19
N LEU A 99 4.44 10.28 13.66
CA LEU A 99 4.63 8.90 13.21
C LEU A 99 3.47 8.01 13.62
N GLN A 100 2.94 8.16 14.83
CA GLN A 100 1.76 7.42 15.31
C GLN A 100 0.55 7.68 14.38
N GLU A 101 0.24 8.95 14.14
CA GLU A 101 -0.87 9.34 13.26
C GLU A 101 -0.66 8.86 11.83
N PHE A 102 0.56 9.00 11.31
CA PHE A 102 0.91 8.51 9.98
C PHE A 102 0.67 7.00 9.85
N TYR A 103 1.20 6.19 10.78
CA TYR A 103 1.05 4.73 10.68
C TYR A 103 -0.37 4.25 10.93
N GLN A 104 -1.15 4.96 11.74
CA GLN A 104 -2.59 4.69 11.86
C GLN A 104 -3.29 4.91 10.52
N ALA A 105 -3.13 6.08 9.90
CA ALA A 105 -3.74 6.39 8.61
C ALA A 105 -3.23 5.46 7.48
N TYR A 106 -1.92 5.19 7.46
CA TYR A 106 -1.31 4.29 6.49
C TYR A 106 -1.88 2.87 6.60
N THR A 107 -1.95 2.32 7.82
CA THR A 107 -2.50 0.97 8.03
C THR A 107 -3.99 0.91 7.78
N ASP A 108 -4.78 1.96 8.05
CA ASP A 108 -6.19 2.03 7.67
C ASP A 108 -6.39 1.93 6.15
N ALA A 109 -5.49 2.54 5.40
CA ALA A 109 -5.53 2.50 3.94
C ALA A 109 -5.17 1.13 3.35
N ILE A 110 -4.17 0.43 3.92
CA ILE A 110 -3.62 -0.79 3.33
C ILE A 110 -4.09 -2.10 4.00
N PHE A 111 -4.56 -2.07 5.25
CA PHE A 111 -4.96 -3.27 5.98
C PHE A 111 -6.37 -3.72 5.62
N THR A 112 -6.55 -4.05 4.36
CA THR A 112 -7.73 -4.78 3.89
C THR A 112 -7.29 -6.09 3.25
N ARG A 113 -8.11 -7.14 3.41
CA ARG A 113 -7.86 -8.44 2.75
C ARG A 113 -7.63 -8.27 1.25
N LYS A 114 -8.41 -7.40 0.60
CA LYS A 114 -8.31 -7.11 -0.83
C LYS A 114 -6.95 -6.53 -1.19
N TRP A 115 -6.51 -5.49 -0.49
CA TRP A 115 -5.24 -4.81 -0.74
C TRP A 115 -4.05 -5.77 -0.56
N LEU A 116 -4.01 -6.46 0.59
CA LEU A 116 -2.92 -7.38 0.92
C LEU A 116 -2.82 -8.54 -0.06
N ARG A 117 -3.94 -9.13 -0.48
CA ARG A 117 -3.92 -10.23 -1.46
C ARG A 117 -3.42 -9.77 -2.82
N ILE A 118 -3.86 -8.63 -3.31
CA ILE A 118 -3.36 -8.07 -4.58
C ILE A 118 -1.86 -7.82 -4.49
N TYR A 119 -1.37 -7.23 -3.37
CA TYR A 119 0.05 -6.98 -3.14
C TYR A 119 0.87 -8.27 -3.15
N LEU A 120 0.46 -9.28 -2.40
CA LEU A 120 1.17 -10.54 -2.32
C LEU A 120 1.14 -11.31 -3.65
N TYR A 121 -0.02 -11.40 -4.30
CA TYR A 121 -0.13 -12.05 -5.60
C TYR A 121 0.70 -11.37 -6.68
N SER A 122 0.76 -10.05 -6.70
CA SER A 122 1.56 -9.32 -7.68
C SER A 122 3.06 -9.54 -7.46
N GLY A 123 3.50 -9.60 -6.19
CA GLY A 123 4.88 -9.93 -5.83
C GLY A 123 5.29 -11.33 -6.28
N LEU A 124 4.45 -12.34 -5.98
CA LEU A 124 4.67 -13.73 -6.40
C LEU A 124 4.70 -13.90 -7.94
N LYS A 125 4.02 -13.03 -8.67
CA LYS A 125 4.05 -12.99 -10.14
C LYS A 125 5.19 -12.18 -10.73
N GLY A 126 6.01 -11.55 -9.88
CA GLY A 126 7.14 -10.74 -10.34
C GLY A 126 6.72 -9.49 -11.12
N LEU A 127 5.53 -8.94 -10.86
CA LEU A 127 5.07 -7.74 -11.55
C LEU A 127 5.90 -6.52 -11.11
N ASP A 128 6.31 -5.69 -12.07
CA ASP A 128 7.14 -4.50 -11.85
C ASP A 128 6.56 -3.52 -10.84
N ILE A 129 5.29 -3.56 -10.68
CA ILE A 129 4.52 -2.72 -9.81
C ILE A 129 4.88 -2.88 -8.33
N ASN A 130 5.28 -4.07 -7.87
CA ASN A 130 5.79 -4.27 -6.52
C ASN A 130 7.13 -3.56 -6.33
N ARG A 131 8.03 -3.65 -7.32
CA ARG A 131 9.30 -2.91 -7.30
C ARG A 131 9.07 -1.41 -7.21
N TRP A 132 8.11 -0.90 -8.00
CA TRP A 132 7.73 0.51 -7.94
C TRP A 132 7.16 0.88 -6.56
N TYR A 133 6.23 0.08 -5.99
CA TYR A 133 5.65 0.36 -4.68
C TYR A 133 6.70 0.33 -3.57
N VAL A 134 7.57 -0.69 -3.54
CA VAL A 134 8.68 -0.79 -2.59
C VAL A 134 9.64 0.41 -2.72
N GLY A 135 9.95 0.82 -3.95
CA GLY A 135 10.74 2.02 -4.22
C GLY A 135 10.07 3.29 -3.69
N MET A 136 8.77 3.45 -3.93
CA MET A 136 7.99 4.57 -3.42
C MET A 136 7.95 4.60 -1.88
N VAL A 137 7.72 3.47 -1.22
CA VAL A 137 7.77 3.37 0.26
C VAL A 137 9.14 3.80 0.76
N LYS A 138 10.23 3.28 0.17
CA LYS A 138 11.60 3.66 0.54
C LYS A 138 11.82 5.17 0.39
N ASP A 139 11.49 5.73 -0.78
CA ASP A 139 11.88 7.09 -1.13
C ASP A 139 10.97 8.15 -0.50
N LYS A 140 9.67 7.89 -0.40
CA LYS A 140 8.68 8.87 0.11
C LYS A 140 8.37 8.72 1.59
N ILE A 141 8.45 7.50 2.13
CA ILE A 141 8.08 7.22 3.53
C ILE A 141 9.34 7.03 4.36
N LEU A 142 10.10 5.95 4.16
CA LEU A 142 11.20 5.59 5.05
C LEU A 142 12.32 6.61 5.06
N THR A 143 12.71 7.13 3.89
CA THR A 143 13.70 8.20 3.81
C THR A 143 13.25 9.47 4.53
N ARG A 144 11.96 9.81 4.48
CA ARG A 144 11.40 10.94 5.22
C ARG A 144 11.46 10.68 6.72
N ILE A 145 10.98 9.53 7.18
CA ILE A 145 11.02 9.14 8.59
C ILE A 145 12.45 9.24 9.14
N ILE A 146 13.45 8.68 8.46
CA ILE A 146 14.85 8.73 8.89
C ILE A 146 15.35 10.18 8.99
N ARG A 147 15.00 11.04 8.04
CA ARG A 147 15.38 12.47 8.09
C ARG A 147 14.79 13.18 9.30
N GLU A 148 13.54 12.88 9.64
CA GLU A 148 12.89 13.48 10.82
C GLU A 148 13.46 12.92 12.12
N CYS A 149 13.79 11.61 12.19
CA CYS A 149 14.49 11.01 13.32
C CYS A 149 15.88 11.64 13.52
N ARG A 150 16.64 11.87 12.45
CA ARG A 150 17.94 12.56 12.51
C ARG A 150 17.79 13.99 13.00
N HIS A 151 16.79 14.70 12.52
CA HIS A 151 16.51 16.07 12.99
C HIS A 151 16.20 16.11 14.48
N GLU A 152 15.34 15.19 14.97
CA GLU A 152 14.98 15.09 16.39
C GLU A 152 16.21 14.78 17.26
N ALA A 153 17.09 13.90 16.79
CA ALA A 153 18.33 13.54 17.46
C ALA A 153 19.47 14.60 17.32
N GLY A 154 19.21 15.75 16.72
CA GLY A 154 20.24 16.78 16.49
C GLY A 154 21.36 16.38 15.53
N LEU A 155 21.14 15.35 14.72
CA LEU A 155 22.12 14.85 13.75
C LEU A 155 22.02 15.58 12.41
N ALA A 156 23.12 15.62 11.65
CA ALA A 156 23.11 16.19 10.32
C ALA A 156 22.10 15.50 9.42
N VAL A 157 21.23 16.27 8.77
CA VAL A 157 20.23 15.78 7.81
C VAL A 157 20.94 15.48 6.48
N SER A 158 21.46 14.27 6.37
CA SER A 158 22.13 13.76 5.19
C SER A 158 21.37 12.59 4.55
N LYS A 159 21.87 12.05 3.44
CA LYS A 159 21.32 10.83 2.84
C LYS A 159 21.35 9.69 3.89
N PRO A 160 20.25 8.94 4.09
CA PRO A 160 20.25 7.79 4.98
C PRO A 160 21.34 6.77 4.63
N SER A 161 21.98 6.21 5.66
CA SER A 161 22.86 5.06 5.50
C SER A 161 22.06 3.79 5.19
N ALA A 162 22.73 2.75 4.68
CA ALA A 162 22.09 1.45 4.46
C ALA A 162 21.55 0.85 5.77
N ALA A 163 22.27 1.01 6.88
CA ALA A 163 21.85 0.50 8.20
C ALA A 163 20.58 1.19 8.71
N GLU A 164 20.48 2.52 8.56
CA GLU A 164 19.27 3.26 8.93
C GLU A 164 18.07 2.89 8.06
N LEU A 165 18.29 2.70 6.76
CA LEU A 165 17.23 2.24 5.86
C LEU A 165 16.76 0.83 6.24
N GLU A 166 17.67 -0.08 6.56
CA GLU A 166 17.32 -1.43 6.96
C GLU A 166 16.55 -1.45 8.29
N LEU A 167 16.97 -0.66 9.27
CA LEU A 167 16.21 -0.49 10.53
C LEU A 167 14.78 -0.01 10.26
N ALA A 168 14.62 0.99 9.38
CA ALA A 168 13.30 1.49 9.00
C ALA A 168 12.47 0.43 8.24
N TRP A 169 13.10 -0.43 7.43
CA TRP A 169 12.45 -1.57 6.79
C TRP A 169 12.01 -2.63 7.79
N VAL A 170 12.83 -2.96 8.78
CA VAL A 170 12.49 -3.91 9.87
C VAL A 170 11.25 -3.41 10.62
N PHE A 171 11.24 -2.15 11.00
CA PHE A 171 10.10 -1.52 11.67
C PHE A 171 8.83 -1.54 10.78
N HIS A 172 8.92 -1.02 9.57
CA HIS A 172 7.81 -0.97 8.61
C HIS A 172 7.29 -2.37 8.26
N GLY A 173 8.21 -3.31 8.05
CA GLY A 173 7.91 -4.71 7.76
C GLY A 173 7.21 -5.42 8.91
N GLY A 174 7.58 -5.13 10.14
CA GLY A 174 6.90 -5.64 11.34
C GLY A 174 5.44 -5.21 11.42
N ILE A 175 5.17 -3.91 11.19
CA ILE A 175 3.79 -3.39 11.11
C ILE A 175 3.05 -4.05 9.93
N PHE A 176 3.67 -4.15 8.76
CA PHE A 176 3.06 -4.80 7.59
C PHE A 176 2.70 -6.27 7.87
N TYR A 177 3.61 -7.01 8.52
CA TYR A 177 3.38 -8.41 8.86
C TYR A 177 2.25 -8.62 9.87
N TYR A 178 2.01 -7.66 10.77
CA TYR A 178 0.80 -7.68 11.60
C TYR A 178 -0.47 -7.76 10.73
N GLY A 179 -0.54 -6.93 9.68
CA GLY A 179 -1.66 -6.98 8.73
C GLY A 179 -1.76 -8.31 7.98
N VAL A 180 -0.63 -8.89 7.56
CA VAL A 180 -0.58 -10.20 6.91
C VAL A 180 -1.12 -11.29 7.85
N ARG A 181 -0.69 -11.32 9.10
CA ARG A 181 -1.20 -12.29 10.09
C ARG A 181 -2.70 -12.16 10.28
N LYS A 182 -3.20 -10.93 10.46
CA LYS A 182 -4.62 -10.67 10.73
C LYS A 182 -5.52 -10.97 9.53
N TYR A 183 -5.19 -10.46 8.35
CA TYR A 183 -6.10 -10.43 7.20
C TYR A 183 -5.86 -11.53 6.16
N ILE A 184 -4.68 -12.16 6.18
CA ILE A 184 -4.34 -13.24 5.23
C ILE A 184 -4.32 -14.60 5.90
N TYR A 185 -3.70 -14.69 7.08
CA TYR A 185 -3.56 -15.96 7.78
C TYR A 185 -4.66 -16.22 8.80
N ASP A 186 -5.51 -15.24 9.07
CA ASP A 186 -6.55 -15.30 10.12
C ASP A 186 -5.96 -15.74 11.47
N ALA A 187 -4.74 -15.27 11.75
CA ALA A 187 -4.01 -15.61 12.95
C ALA A 187 -4.34 -14.64 14.09
N PRO A 188 -4.29 -15.07 15.35
CA PRO A 188 -4.46 -14.18 16.49
C PRO A 188 -3.43 -13.06 16.50
N VAL A 189 -3.89 -11.84 16.73
CA VAL A 189 -3.06 -10.64 16.87
C VAL A 189 -3.59 -9.79 18.03
N LEU A 190 -2.78 -8.84 18.52
CA LEU A 190 -3.28 -7.81 19.42
C LEU A 190 -4.40 -7.01 18.74
N GLU A 191 -5.60 -6.98 19.33
CA GLU A 191 -6.75 -6.31 18.72
C GLU A 191 -6.58 -4.80 18.64
N ASP A 192 -5.94 -4.19 19.65
CA ASP A 192 -5.61 -2.77 19.65
C ASP A 192 -4.44 -2.50 18.70
N LYS A 193 -4.79 -2.17 17.46
CA LYS A 193 -3.82 -1.78 16.43
C LYS A 193 -3.05 -0.51 16.81
N ALA A 194 -3.69 0.44 17.49
CA ALA A 194 -3.04 1.67 17.88
C ALA A 194 -1.95 1.42 18.94
N GLN A 195 -2.20 0.52 19.87
CA GLN A 195 -1.21 0.08 20.86
C GLN A 195 -0.05 -0.65 20.17
N MET A 196 -0.33 -1.58 19.23
CA MET A 196 0.71 -2.27 18.48
C MET A 196 1.63 -1.30 17.74
N ILE A 197 1.07 -0.28 17.08
CA ILE A 197 1.84 0.76 16.38
C ILE A 197 2.67 1.56 17.39
N SER A 198 2.08 1.92 18.55
CA SER A 198 2.74 2.65 19.62
C SER A 198 3.98 1.92 20.13
N ASP A 199 3.84 0.64 20.47
CA ASP A 199 4.94 -0.18 20.99
C ASP A 199 6.05 -0.38 19.93
N ALA A 200 5.66 -0.61 18.68
CA ALA A 200 6.61 -0.72 17.58
C ALA A 200 7.40 0.58 17.34
N LEU A 201 6.74 1.73 17.48
CA LEU A 201 7.40 3.04 17.38
C LEU A 201 8.41 3.27 18.51
N ASP A 202 8.07 2.91 19.74
CA ASP A 202 8.96 3.08 20.88
C ASP A 202 10.25 2.24 20.70
N ILE A 203 10.11 1.00 20.24
CA ILE A 203 11.26 0.14 19.92
C ILE A 203 12.10 0.75 18.77
N PHE A 204 11.43 1.22 17.71
CA PHE A 204 12.11 1.81 16.55
C PHE A 204 12.90 3.07 16.91
N LEU A 205 12.28 4.01 17.63
CA LEU A 205 12.92 5.29 18.00
C LEU A 205 14.12 5.07 18.91
N ALA A 206 13.99 4.24 19.93
CA ALA A 206 15.10 3.89 20.81
C ALA A 206 16.25 3.18 20.05
N GLY A 207 15.94 2.28 19.13
CA GLY A 207 16.93 1.61 18.29
C GLY A 207 17.60 2.55 17.28
N PHE A 208 16.88 3.53 16.76
CA PHE A 208 17.40 4.50 15.80
C PHE A 208 18.48 5.40 16.43
N GLU A 209 18.24 5.96 17.60
CA GLU A 209 19.20 6.80 18.33
C GLU A 209 20.53 6.08 18.50
N ARG A 210 20.49 4.85 19.01
CA ARG A 210 21.68 4.03 19.23
C ARG A 210 22.46 3.70 17.95
N ILE A 211 21.76 3.41 16.83
CA ILE A 211 22.42 3.13 15.53
C ILE A 211 23.02 4.41 14.96
N ALA A 212 22.35 5.53 15.10
CA ALA A 212 22.84 6.83 14.64
C ALA A 212 24.09 7.28 15.38
N GLU A 213 24.14 7.12 16.71
CA GLU A 213 25.32 7.37 17.53
C GLU A 213 26.51 6.50 17.13
N ASN A 214 26.31 5.20 17.03
CA ASN A 214 27.35 4.26 16.58
C ASN A 214 27.89 4.58 15.18
N ALA A 215 27.04 5.05 14.28
CA ALA A 215 27.48 5.46 12.94
C ALA A 215 28.31 6.76 12.95
N ALA A 216 27.99 7.68 13.85
CA ALA A 216 28.79 8.89 14.07
C ALA A 216 30.18 8.57 14.64
N ASP A 217 30.24 7.68 15.62
CA ASP A 217 31.48 7.26 16.27
C ASP A 217 32.43 6.53 15.30
N ARG A 218 31.88 5.64 14.46
CA ARG A 218 32.68 4.96 13.40
C ARG A 218 33.29 5.93 12.38
N ARG A 219 32.67 7.06 12.13
CA ARG A 219 33.21 8.11 11.24
C ARG A 219 34.29 8.95 11.93
N ARG A 220 34.27 9.05 13.27
CA ARG A 220 35.27 9.79 14.06
C ARG A 220 36.50 8.93 14.40
N ALA A 221 36.37 7.61 14.35
CA ALA A 221 37.50 6.71 14.59
C ALA A 221 38.59 6.92 13.52
N PRO A 222 39.85 7.17 13.90
CA PRO A 222 40.93 7.35 12.96
C PRO A 222 41.13 6.08 12.15
N VAL A 223 41.26 6.25 10.82
CA VAL A 223 41.62 5.14 9.93
C VAL A 223 42.97 4.60 10.41
N LYS A 224 42.99 3.42 11.02
CA LYS A 224 44.24 2.71 11.26
C LYS A 224 44.84 2.39 9.91
N VAL A 225 45.82 3.18 9.51
CA VAL A 225 46.69 2.84 8.38
C VAL A 225 47.46 1.62 8.81
N ALA A 226 47.14 0.46 8.22
CA ALA A 226 47.96 -0.73 8.34
C ALA A 226 49.32 -0.42 7.68
N GLY A 227 50.36 -0.32 8.47
CA GLY A 227 51.77 -0.27 8.00
C GLY A 227 52.24 -1.64 7.52
#